data_6c4a7be1db1c489d411284c630224efb
#
_entry.id   6c4a7be1db1c489d411284c630224efb
#
_cell.length_a   1.000
_cell.length_b   1.000
_cell.length_c   1.000
_cell.angle_alpha   90.00
_cell.angle_beta   90.00
_cell.angle_gamma   90.00
#
_symmetry.space_group_name_H-M   'P 1'
#
loop_
_entity.id
_entity.type
_entity.pdbx_description
1 polymer ?
#
loop_
_entity_poly.entity_id
_entity_poly.type
_entity_poly.pdbx_seq_one_letter_code
_entity_poly.pdbx_strand_id
1 'polypeptide(L)'
;FIGVSMPAYLHQYDVLEGLKQGGIFLLNTTWTKEQLDRYLPNKIKKYLSQNNIRFYIINAYKIAQEVGLIGKFSISMQAVFFKLTKVLPFEIALEFMKDEIAKNFSKKSNLIVEQNLKAISLSIDALEEIEVPSEWANCVEKPRNHKAKTIFKQEVQEPFNRLKGNSVSVSQLINNGMADGSIPLGGSATEKRSLAWEVPEWNPEFCIQCGLCSFVCPHAAIRPFLVEDDELNLAPEGYKVRDFKGKDGLMYRIQVSVEDCTGCELCVKACPAKGKALKMLTSEGNEAIKRASY
;
A
#
# COMPACT_ATOMS: atom_id res chain seq x y z
N PHE A 1 7.84 -3.27 20.38
CA PHE A 1 8.10 -3.39 18.94
C PHE A 1 6.83 -3.10 18.16
N ILE A 2 6.95 -2.27 17.14
CA ILE A 2 5.93 -2.06 16.13
C ILE A 2 6.57 -2.22 14.75
N GLY A 3 5.97 -3.06 13.89
CA GLY A 3 6.36 -3.23 12.49
C GLY A 3 5.25 -2.76 11.57
N VAL A 4 5.58 -1.84 10.66
CA VAL A 4 4.63 -1.32 9.66
C VAL A 4 5.01 -1.85 8.28
N SER A 5 4.11 -2.61 7.68
CA SER A 5 4.33 -3.26 6.39
C SER A 5 4.17 -2.32 5.19
N MET A 6 3.39 -1.24 5.34
CA MET A 6 3.04 -0.33 4.25
C MET A 6 3.17 1.13 4.71
N PRO A 7 3.96 1.97 4.02
CA PRO A 7 4.12 3.39 4.38
C PRO A 7 2.82 4.18 4.40
N ALA A 8 1.82 3.80 3.58
CA ALA A 8 0.51 4.42 3.55
C ALA A 8 -0.18 4.44 4.93
N TYR A 9 0.08 3.44 5.77
CA TYR A 9 -0.51 3.35 7.11
C TYR A 9 -0.06 4.47 8.03
N LEU A 10 1.13 5.04 7.82
CA LEU A 10 1.66 6.15 8.62
C LEU A 10 0.79 7.40 8.53
N HIS A 11 0.07 7.56 7.42
CA HIS A 11 -0.81 8.70 7.16
C HIS A 11 -2.26 8.48 7.61
N GLN A 12 -2.66 7.22 7.79
CA GLN A 12 -4.06 6.84 8.03
C GLN A 12 -4.33 6.45 9.49
N TYR A 13 -3.37 5.77 10.11
CA TYR A 13 -3.52 5.15 11.42
C TYR A 13 -2.57 5.76 12.45
N ASP A 14 -2.92 5.65 13.73
CA ASP A 14 -2.03 5.99 14.84
C ASP A 14 -1.10 4.80 15.15
N VAL A 15 -0.24 4.47 14.17
CA VAL A 15 0.58 3.23 14.17
C VAL A 15 1.56 3.13 15.32
N LEU A 16 1.89 4.22 16.00
CA LEU A 16 2.81 4.22 17.15
C LEU A 16 2.08 4.15 18.51
N GLU A 17 0.75 4.01 18.50
CA GLU A 17 -0.02 3.86 19.73
C GLU A 17 0.48 2.65 20.53
N GLY A 18 0.82 2.87 21.81
CA GLY A 18 1.34 1.82 22.71
C GLY A 18 2.82 1.49 22.54
N LEU A 19 3.57 2.08 21.63
CA LEU A 19 5.02 1.90 21.56
C LEU A 19 5.68 2.62 22.74
N LYS A 20 6.37 1.87 23.59
CA LYS A 20 7.05 2.42 24.78
C LYS A 20 8.32 3.16 24.40
N GLN A 21 8.74 4.07 25.29
CA GLN A 21 10.05 4.76 25.18
C GLN A 21 11.18 3.74 25.03
N GLY A 22 12.15 4.04 24.15
CA GLY A 22 13.24 3.12 23.82
C GLY A 22 12.81 1.88 23.03
N GLY A 23 11.55 1.81 22.60
CA GLY A 23 11.02 0.72 21.79
C GLY A 23 11.62 0.66 20.39
N ILE A 24 11.20 -0.33 19.62
CA ILE A 24 11.67 -0.54 18.25
C ILE A 24 10.53 -0.27 17.28
N PHE A 25 10.79 0.57 16.29
CA PHE A 25 9.92 0.81 15.14
C PHE A 25 10.59 0.31 13.87
N LEU A 26 9.94 -0.60 13.14
CA LEU A 26 10.37 -1.13 11.85
C LEU A 26 9.40 -0.67 10.77
N LEU A 27 9.91 -0.06 9.70
CA LEU A 27 9.14 0.34 8.54
C LEU A 27 9.60 -0.43 7.29
N ASN A 28 8.70 -1.18 6.66
CA ASN A 28 8.93 -1.68 5.32
C ASN A 28 8.65 -0.57 4.32
N THR A 29 9.66 -0.14 3.58
CA THR A 29 9.57 1.00 2.67
C THR A 29 10.57 0.91 1.52
N THR A 30 10.26 1.56 0.40
CA THR A 30 11.19 1.81 -0.70
C THR A 30 11.94 3.13 -0.54
N TRP A 31 11.62 3.93 0.48
CA TRP A 31 12.25 5.23 0.71
C TRP A 31 13.70 5.08 1.14
N THR A 32 14.55 5.92 0.58
CA THR A 32 15.94 6.07 1.05
C THR A 32 16.00 6.89 2.34
N LYS A 33 17.17 6.91 3.00
CA LYS A 33 17.37 7.74 4.22
C LYS A 33 17.03 9.21 3.99
N GLU A 34 17.42 9.75 2.85
CA GLU A 34 17.19 11.15 2.48
C GLU A 34 15.70 11.42 2.24
N GLN A 35 14.99 10.42 1.74
CA GLN A 35 13.54 10.51 1.49
C GLN A 35 12.71 10.40 2.77
N LEU A 36 13.23 9.78 3.83
CA LEU A 36 12.51 9.64 5.10
C LEU A 36 12.13 11.01 5.68
N ASP A 37 13.03 12.00 5.64
CA ASP A 37 12.71 13.33 6.14
C ASP A 37 11.57 14.00 5.37
N ARG A 38 11.48 13.75 4.08
CA ARG A 38 10.42 14.29 3.23
C ARG A 38 9.07 13.60 3.41
N TYR A 39 9.06 12.27 3.56
CA TYR A 39 7.84 11.48 3.46
C TYR A 39 7.26 11.02 4.81
N LEU A 40 8.09 10.93 5.86
CA LEU A 40 7.57 10.62 7.19
C LEU A 40 6.66 11.74 7.71
N PRO A 41 5.46 11.41 8.22
CA PRO A 41 4.60 12.39 8.89
C PRO A 41 5.31 13.03 10.08
N ASN A 42 5.12 14.34 10.28
CA ASN A 42 5.72 15.08 11.39
C ASN A 42 5.36 14.50 12.76
N LYS A 43 4.15 13.94 12.92
CA LYS A 43 3.73 13.23 14.14
C LYS A 43 4.65 12.04 14.44
N ILE A 44 4.97 11.24 13.41
CA ILE A 44 5.87 10.08 13.54
C ILE A 44 7.28 10.54 13.90
N LYS A 45 7.84 11.50 13.15
CA LYS A 45 9.16 12.07 13.42
C LYS A 45 9.30 12.53 14.87
N LYS A 46 8.33 13.36 15.32
CA LYS A 46 8.30 13.89 16.69
C LYS A 46 8.28 12.76 17.72
N TYR A 47 7.43 11.76 17.51
CA TYR A 47 7.32 10.62 18.44
C TYR A 47 8.62 9.83 18.53
N LEU A 48 9.24 9.52 17.38
CA LEU A 48 10.51 8.78 17.31
C LEU A 48 11.61 9.49 18.12
N SER A 49 11.77 10.79 17.91
CA SER A 49 12.80 11.58 18.58
C SER A 49 12.52 11.78 20.07
N GLN A 50 11.30 12.16 20.45
CA GLN A 50 10.96 12.43 21.87
C GLN A 50 10.97 11.18 22.76
N ASN A 51 10.77 9.99 22.17
CA ASN A 51 10.70 8.74 22.94
C ASN A 51 11.96 7.85 22.74
N ASN A 52 13.04 8.38 22.13
CA ASN A 52 14.27 7.63 21.88
C ASN A 52 14.01 6.27 21.21
N ILE A 53 13.14 6.25 20.20
CA ILE A 53 12.77 5.03 19.50
C ILE A 53 13.91 4.58 18.58
N ARG A 54 14.29 3.31 18.65
CA ARG A 54 15.20 2.70 17.67
C ARG A 54 14.45 2.48 16.38
N PHE A 55 14.83 3.19 15.34
CA PHE A 55 14.15 3.18 14.07
C PHE A 55 14.91 2.35 13.03
N TYR A 56 14.20 1.42 12.39
CA TYR A 56 14.74 0.53 11.36
C TYR A 56 13.89 0.61 10.11
N ILE A 57 14.56 0.47 8.95
CA ILE A 57 13.89 0.32 7.66
C ILE A 57 14.35 -0.95 6.96
N ILE A 58 13.50 -1.47 6.08
CA ILE A 58 13.80 -2.57 5.18
C ILE A 58 13.00 -2.38 3.88
N ASN A 59 13.55 -2.77 2.74
CA ASN A 59 12.80 -2.90 1.50
C ASN A 59 12.49 -4.37 1.22
N ALA A 60 11.57 -4.94 2.00
CA ALA A 60 11.17 -6.34 1.88
C ALA A 60 10.43 -6.63 0.55
N TYR A 61 9.83 -5.60 -0.06
CA TYR A 61 9.21 -5.71 -1.38
C TYR A 61 10.25 -6.00 -2.47
N LYS A 62 11.36 -5.25 -2.48
CA LYS A 62 12.47 -5.46 -3.41
C LYS A 62 13.09 -6.85 -3.23
N ILE A 63 13.31 -7.27 -1.99
CA ILE A 63 13.83 -8.61 -1.67
C ILE A 63 12.90 -9.69 -2.24
N ALA A 64 11.60 -9.57 -2.02
CA ALA A 64 10.62 -10.51 -2.56
C ALA A 64 10.64 -10.58 -4.09
N GLN A 65 10.81 -9.45 -4.78
CA GLN A 65 11.00 -9.42 -6.25
C GLN A 65 12.28 -10.15 -6.67
N GLU A 66 13.41 -9.88 -6.03
CA GLU A 66 14.72 -10.47 -6.35
C GLU A 66 14.73 -11.98 -6.21
N VAL A 67 14.01 -12.53 -5.24
CA VAL A 67 13.91 -13.99 -5.05
C VAL A 67 12.77 -14.64 -5.83
N GLY A 68 11.94 -13.86 -6.55
CA GLY A 68 10.80 -14.38 -7.32
C GLY A 68 9.52 -14.62 -6.50
N LEU A 69 9.42 -14.05 -5.29
CA LEU A 69 8.24 -14.10 -4.41
C LEU A 69 7.43 -12.81 -4.49
N ILE A 70 7.18 -12.29 -5.69
CA ILE A 70 6.55 -10.99 -5.93
C ILE A 70 5.34 -10.75 -5.01
N GLY A 71 5.38 -9.64 -4.25
CA GLY A 71 4.31 -9.25 -3.33
C GLY A 71 4.21 -10.08 -2.04
N LYS A 72 5.08 -11.09 -1.83
CA LYS A 72 5.04 -12.01 -0.67
C LYS A 72 6.24 -11.79 0.23
N PHE A 73 6.24 -10.73 0.99
CA PHE A 73 7.36 -10.34 1.85
C PHE A 73 7.15 -10.62 3.35
N SER A 74 6.11 -11.36 3.73
CA SER A 74 5.80 -11.68 5.12
C SER A 74 6.94 -12.41 5.84
N ILE A 75 7.63 -13.32 5.15
CA ILE A 75 8.76 -14.07 5.72
C ILE A 75 9.95 -13.14 6.03
N SER A 76 10.19 -12.14 5.19
CA SER A 76 11.21 -11.12 5.40
C SER A 76 10.93 -10.30 6.66
N MET A 77 9.68 -9.85 6.83
CA MET A 77 9.26 -9.09 8.00
C MET A 77 9.35 -9.94 9.28
N GLN A 78 9.04 -11.23 9.19
CA GLN A 78 9.12 -12.18 10.30
C GLN A 78 10.57 -12.42 10.74
N ALA A 79 11.49 -12.59 9.81
CA ALA A 79 12.91 -12.77 10.09
C ALA A 79 13.49 -11.55 10.84
N VAL A 80 13.18 -10.36 10.34
CA VAL A 80 13.62 -9.10 10.96
C VAL A 80 12.98 -8.89 12.34
N PHE A 81 11.70 -9.26 12.51
CA PHE A 81 11.05 -9.24 13.81
C PHE A 81 11.84 -10.05 14.85
N PHE A 82 12.17 -11.31 14.58
CA PHE A 82 12.94 -12.14 15.51
C PHE A 82 14.34 -11.58 15.75
N LYS A 83 15.00 -11.07 14.70
CA LYS A 83 16.33 -10.47 14.81
C LYS A 83 16.35 -9.26 15.75
N LEU A 84 15.35 -8.39 15.65
CA LEU A 84 15.28 -7.14 16.39
C LEU A 84 14.74 -7.33 17.82
N THR A 85 13.71 -8.15 17.99
CA THR A 85 13.02 -8.27 19.29
C THR A 85 13.73 -9.20 20.27
N LYS A 86 14.47 -10.18 19.73
CA LYS A 86 15.17 -11.20 20.53
C LYS A 86 14.25 -11.93 21.53
N VAL A 87 12.96 -12.06 21.20
CA VAL A 87 11.98 -12.84 22.02
C VAL A 87 12.38 -14.31 22.12
N LEU A 88 13.16 -14.79 21.15
CA LEU A 88 13.89 -16.04 21.15
C LEU A 88 15.32 -15.75 20.66
N PRO A 89 16.34 -16.55 21.04
CA PRO A 89 17.63 -16.53 20.38
C PRO A 89 17.44 -16.65 18.85
N PHE A 90 18.09 -15.76 18.10
CA PHE A 90 17.80 -15.65 16.65
C PHE A 90 18.06 -16.97 15.91
N GLU A 91 19.10 -17.70 16.29
CA GLU A 91 19.46 -18.99 15.71
C GLU A 91 18.34 -20.01 15.86
N ILE A 92 17.72 -20.06 17.04
CA ILE A 92 16.58 -20.94 17.32
C ILE A 92 15.35 -20.52 16.50
N ALA A 93 15.06 -19.21 16.46
CA ALA A 93 13.97 -18.68 15.65
C ALA A 93 14.18 -19.01 14.17
N LEU A 94 15.42 -18.90 13.67
CA LEU A 94 15.78 -19.21 12.29
C LEU A 94 15.57 -20.69 11.96
N GLU A 95 15.91 -21.61 12.85
CA GLU A 95 15.64 -23.04 12.68
C GLU A 95 14.14 -23.31 12.56
N PHE A 96 13.33 -22.78 13.47
CA PHE A 96 11.88 -22.92 13.40
C PHE A 96 11.29 -22.34 12.11
N MET A 97 11.79 -21.18 11.66
CA MET A 97 11.35 -20.60 10.39
C MET A 97 11.68 -21.49 9.20
N LYS A 98 12.89 -22.09 9.18
CA LYS A 98 13.31 -23.04 8.11
C LYS A 98 12.43 -24.29 8.10
N ASP A 99 12.16 -24.85 9.26
CA ASP A 99 11.31 -26.03 9.40
C ASP A 99 9.87 -25.76 8.93
N GLU A 100 9.29 -24.63 9.33
CA GLU A 100 7.95 -24.21 8.89
C GLU A 100 7.89 -23.96 7.38
N ILE A 101 8.90 -23.34 6.79
CA ILE A 101 8.98 -23.15 5.34
C ILE A 101 9.03 -24.52 4.63
N ALA A 102 9.90 -25.43 5.09
CA ALA A 102 10.00 -26.76 4.52
C ALA A 102 8.67 -27.52 4.62
N LYS A 103 8.03 -27.50 5.79
CA LYS A 103 6.76 -28.17 6.07
C LYS A 103 5.60 -27.64 5.21
N ASN A 104 5.53 -26.32 5.03
CA ASN A 104 4.42 -25.68 4.33
C ASN A 104 4.57 -25.70 2.80
N PHE A 105 5.80 -25.71 2.29
CA PHE A 105 6.05 -25.50 0.85
C PHE A 105 6.74 -26.64 0.14
N SER A 106 7.40 -27.61 0.82
CA SER A 106 8.09 -28.73 0.15
C SER A 106 7.17 -29.56 -0.76
N LYS A 107 5.92 -29.77 -0.33
CA LYS A 107 4.90 -30.48 -1.14
C LYS A 107 4.46 -29.69 -2.38
N LYS A 108 4.70 -28.38 -2.44
CA LYS A 108 4.33 -27.51 -3.56
C LYS A 108 5.48 -27.35 -4.55
N SER A 109 6.66 -26.97 -4.06
CA SER A 109 7.85 -26.77 -4.89
C SER A 109 9.08 -26.52 -4.01
N ASN A 110 10.17 -27.25 -4.28
CA ASN A 110 11.47 -26.98 -3.64
C ASN A 110 11.99 -25.56 -3.96
N LEU A 111 11.69 -25.06 -5.17
CA LEU A 111 12.06 -23.71 -5.56
C LEU A 111 11.46 -22.66 -4.61
N ILE A 112 10.19 -22.83 -4.20
CA ILE A 112 9.53 -21.90 -3.25
C ILE A 112 10.23 -21.97 -1.88
N VAL A 113 10.67 -23.15 -1.45
CA VAL A 113 11.43 -23.30 -0.20
C VAL A 113 12.74 -22.49 -0.28
N GLU A 114 13.53 -22.71 -1.33
CA GLU A 114 14.79 -22.00 -1.56
C GLU A 114 14.63 -20.48 -1.64
N GLN A 115 13.60 -20.02 -2.35
CA GLN A 115 13.26 -18.59 -2.46
C GLN A 115 12.97 -17.98 -1.09
N ASN A 116 12.19 -18.65 -0.24
CA ASN A 116 11.88 -18.16 1.10
C ASN A 116 13.13 -18.17 2.01
N LEU A 117 13.96 -19.19 1.97
CA LEU A 117 15.22 -19.25 2.72
C LEU A 117 16.18 -18.12 2.31
N LYS A 118 16.29 -17.88 1.00
CA LYS A 118 17.08 -16.76 0.47
C LYS A 118 16.53 -15.41 0.89
N ALA A 119 15.19 -15.26 0.92
CA ALA A 119 14.55 -14.03 1.39
C ALA A 119 14.90 -13.73 2.86
N ILE A 120 14.97 -14.75 3.73
CA ILE A 120 15.39 -14.55 5.14
C ILE A 120 16.82 -13.96 5.20
N SER A 121 17.79 -14.59 4.53
CA SER A 121 19.17 -14.12 4.53
C SER A 121 19.28 -12.68 4.04
N LEU A 122 18.75 -12.41 2.85
CA LEU A 122 18.77 -11.05 2.27
C LEU A 122 18.08 -10.00 3.16
N SER A 123 17.06 -10.40 3.91
CA SER A 123 16.34 -9.48 4.80
C SER A 123 17.15 -9.07 6.02
N ILE A 124 17.97 -9.96 6.54
CA ILE A 124 18.88 -9.63 7.65
C ILE A 124 19.99 -8.70 7.19
N ASP A 125 20.52 -8.96 5.99
CA ASP A 125 21.61 -8.15 5.42
C ASP A 125 21.12 -6.76 4.97
N ALA A 126 19.87 -6.64 4.55
CA ALA A 126 19.27 -5.39 4.09
C ALA A 126 18.59 -4.57 5.19
N LEU A 127 18.60 -5.06 6.44
CA LEU A 127 18.04 -4.33 7.57
C LEU A 127 18.94 -3.14 7.91
N GLU A 128 18.34 -1.95 7.94
CA GLU A 128 19.08 -0.71 8.17
C GLU A 128 18.56 0.02 9.41
N GLU A 129 19.44 0.37 10.32
CA GLU A 129 19.16 1.25 11.46
C GLU A 129 19.29 2.71 11.03
N ILE A 130 18.31 3.52 11.39
CA ILE A 130 18.24 4.93 11.07
C ILE A 130 18.53 5.74 12.32
N GLU A 131 19.55 6.57 12.27
CA GLU A 131 19.77 7.58 13.30
C GLU A 131 18.62 8.59 13.26
N VAL A 132 17.90 8.71 14.39
CA VAL A 132 16.75 9.62 14.50
C VAL A 132 17.26 11.02 14.80
N PRO A 133 17.07 12.01 13.89
CA PRO A 133 17.56 13.36 14.10
C PRO A 133 16.88 14.02 15.32
N SER A 134 17.67 14.69 16.15
CA SER A 134 17.14 15.38 17.34
C SER A 134 16.20 16.54 16.99
N GLU A 135 16.41 17.20 15.86
CA GLU A 135 15.53 18.25 15.34
C GLU A 135 14.10 17.77 15.05
N TRP A 136 13.89 16.46 14.82
CA TRP A 136 12.56 15.90 14.63
C TRP A 136 11.65 16.08 15.87
N ALA A 137 12.22 16.26 17.06
CA ALA A 137 11.46 16.56 18.27
C ALA A 137 10.63 17.85 18.16
N ASN A 138 11.09 18.79 17.33
CA ASN A 138 10.46 20.11 17.14
C ASN A 138 9.50 20.15 15.93
N CYS A 139 9.29 19.04 15.24
CA CYS A 139 8.37 18.98 14.11
C CYS A 139 6.95 19.39 14.55
N VAL A 140 6.37 20.35 13.83
CA VAL A 140 5.00 20.79 14.06
C VAL A 140 4.04 19.93 13.25
N GLU A 141 3.05 19.39 13.91
CA GLU A 141 1.99 18.60 13.26
C GLU A 141 1.16 19.55 12.37
N LYS A 142 1.16 19.30 11.07
CA LYS A 142 0.24 20.01 10.17
C LYS A 142 -1.16 19.45 10.42
N PRO A 143 -2.16 20.28 10.70
CA PRO A 143 -3.51 19.78 10.84
C PRO A 143 -3.91 19.02 9.58
N ARG A 144 -4.36 17.79 9.75
CA ARG A 144 -4.91 17.02 8.63
C ARG A 144 -6.15 17.75 8.14
N ASN A 145 -6.08 18.38 6.97
CA ASN A 145 -7.22 19.03 6.31
C ASN A 145 -8.21 17.99 5.74
N HIS A 146 -8.43 16.92 6.46
CA HIS A 146 -9.51 15.99 6.17
C HIS A 146 -10.79 16.51 6.82
N LYS A 147 -11.43 17.49 6.17
CA LYS A 147 -12.87 17.67 6.43
C LYS A 147 -13.51 16.31 6.16
N ALA A 148 -13.97 15.67 7.22
CA ALA A 148 -14.72 14.45 7.07
C ALA A 148 -15.87 14.73 6.10
N LYS A 149 -15.89 14.08 4.95
CA LYS A 149 -16.90 14.34 3.91
C LYS A 149 -18.27 13.80 4.29
N THR A 150 -18.34 12.91 5.30
CA THR A 150 -19.57 12.27 5.77
C THR A 150 -19.57 12.15 7.30
N ILE A 151 -20.76 12.15 7.90
CA ILE A 151 -20.94 11.91 9.34
C ILE A 151 -20.35 10.55 9.73
N PHE A 152 -20.62 9.51 8.96
CA PHE A 152 -20.07 8.18 9.16
C PHE A 152 -18.54 8.19 9.27
N LYS A 153 -17.87 8.90 8.38
CA LYS A 153 -16.40 9.01 8.43
C LYS A 153 -15.93 9.66 9.73
N GLN A 154 -16.58 10.71 10.15
CA GLN A 154 -16.21 11.47 11.34
C GLN A 154 -16.49 10.70 12.64
N GLU A 155 -17.67 10.10 12.76
CA GLU A 155 -18.14 9.51 14.01
C GLU A 155 -17.73 8.06 14.20
N VAL A 156 -17.47 7.34 13.10
CA VAL A 156 -17.15 5.91 13.14
C VAL A 156 -15.77 5.63 12.54
N GLN A 157 -15.57 5.90 11.26
CA GLN A 157 -14.37 5.46 10.54
C GLN A 157 -13.07 6.08 11.09
N GLU A 158 -13.03 7.39 11.37
CA GLU A 158 -11.83 8.03 11.93
C GLU A 158 -11.47 7.55 13.34
N PRO A 159 -12.40 7.38 14.29
CA PRO A 159 -12.10 6.74 15.57
C PRO A 159 -11.54 5.32 15.41
N PHE A 160 -12.10 4.49 14.53
CA PHE A 160 -11.58 3.16 14.26
C PHE A 160 -10.16 3.20 13.68
N ASN A 161 -9.90 4.08 12.71
CA ASN A 161 -8.57 4.25 12.12
C ASN A 161 -7.52 4.75 13.13
N ARG A 162 -7.97 5.41 14.20
CA ARG A 162 -7.11 5.87 15.30
C ARG A 162 -7.01 4.86 16.45
N LEU A 163 -7.45 3.62 16.26
CA LEU A 163 -7.49 2.57 17.28
C LEU A 163 -8.38 2.96 18.50
N LYS A 164 -9.32 3.88 18.33
CA LYS A 164 -10.27 4.35 19.35
C LYS A 164 -11.69 3.84 19.12
N GLY A 165 -11.86 2.72 18.43
CA GLY A 165 -13.16 2.12 18.15
C GLY A 165 -14.01 1.88 19.41
N ASN A 166 -13.38 1.56 20.53
CA ASN A 166 -14.08 1.38 21.83
C ASN A 166 -14.74 2.68 22.37
N SER A 167 -14.39 3.85 21.84
CA SER A 167 -15.02 5.12 22.21
C SER A 167 -16.27 5.42 21.40
N VAL A 168 -16.54 4.66 20.34
CA VAL A 168 -17.74 4.82 19.51
C VAL A 168 -18.92 4.18 20.22
N SER A 169 -19.95 4.98 20.53
CA SER A 169 -21.13 4.50 21.22
C SER A 169 -22.04 3.67 20.30
N VAL A 170 -22.85 2.80 20.93
CA VAL A 170 -23.87 2.04 20.19
C VAL A 170 -24.84 2.96 19.45
N SER A 171 -25.21 4.09 20.06
CA SER A 171 -26.10 5.08 19.42
C SER A 171 -25.47 5.68 18.16
N GLN A 172 -24.16 5.95 18.16
CA GLN A 172 -23.46 6.41 16.95
C GLN A 172 -23.48 5.36 15.84
N LEU A 173 -23.26 4.08 16.17
CA LEU A 173 -23.37 2.99 15.19
C LEU A 173 -24.77 2.89 14.59
N ILE A 174 -25.80 2.93 15.46
CA ILE A 174 -27.21 2.89 15.00
C ILE A 174 -27.55 4.08 14.11
N ASN A 175 -27.18 5.30 14.53
CA ASN A 175 -27.48 6.52 13.79
C ASN A 175 -26.76 6.58 12.42
N ASN A 176 -25.64 5.86 12.29
CA ASN A 176 -24.90 5.69 11.03
C ASN A 176 -25.37 4.47 10.20
N GLY A 177 -26.51 3.86 10.53
CA GLY A 177 -27.12 2.78 9.73
C GLY A 177 -26.47 1.42 9.91
N MET A 178 -25.75 1.17 11.01
CA MET A 178 -25.00 -0.07 11.25
C MET A 178 -25.72 -1.05 12.20
N ALA A 179 -26.98 -0.82 12.50
CA ALA A 179 -27.75 -1.65 13.46
C ALA A 179 -27.83 -3.14 13.09
N ASP A 180 -27.81 -3.44 11.80
CA ASP A 180 -27.88 -4.80 11.23
C ASP A 180 -26.51 -5.36 10.80
N GLY A 181 -25.41 -4.65 11.13
CA GLY A 181 -24.05 -5.01 10.72
C GLY A 181 -23.66 -4.51 9.32
N SER A 182 -24.54 -3.79 8.62
CA SER A 182 -24.19 -3.17 7.34
C SER A 182 -23.26 -1.96 7.53
N ILE A 183 -22.57 -1.58 6.45
CA ILE A 183 -21.75 -0.38 6.38
C ILE A 183 -22.33 0.53 5.30
N PRO A 184 -22.37 1.87 5.51
CA PRO A 184 -22.85 2.80 4.50
C PRO A 184 -22.13 2.63 3.16
N LEU A 185 -22.89 2.67 2.06
CA LEU A 185 -22.35 2.55 0.70
C LEU A 185 -21.48 3.75 0.33
N GLY A 186 -20.59 3.55 -0.66
CA GLY A 186 -19.74 4.62 -1.19
C GLY A 186 -18.48 4.93 -0.35
N GLY A 187 -18.11 4.06 0.59
CA GLY A 187 -16.94 4.24 1.45
C GLY A 187 -15.65 4.52 0.69
N SER A 188 -15.45 3.92 -0.49
CA SER A 188 -14.25 4.15 -1.32
C SER A 188 -14.12 5.60 -1.84
N ALA A 189 -15.20 6.37 -1.87
CA ALA A 189 -15.14 7.79 -2.23
C ALA A 189 -14.45 8.64 -1.15
N THR A 190 -14.50 8.21 0.09
CA THR A 190 -13.97 8.93 1.26
C THR A 190 -12.75 8.28 1.90
N GLU A 191 -12.58 6.97 1.74
CA GLU A 191 -11.45 6.22 2.24
C GLU A 191 -10.56 5.77 1.09
N LYS A 192 -9.35 6.31 1.03
CA LYS A 192 -8.33 5.97 0.04
C LYS A 192 -7.15 5.33 0.76
N ARG A 193 -6.87 4.05 0.46
CA ARG A 193 -5.88 3.26 1.21
C ARG A 193 -4.47 3.32 0.65
N SER A 194 -4.33 3.53 -0.68
CA SER A 194 -3.02 3.65 -1.37
C SER A 194 -2.07 2.49 -1.06
N LEU A 195 -2.56 1.25 -1.11
CA LEU A 195 -1.81 0.06 -0.68
C LEU A 195 -0.90 -0.52 -1.77
N ALA A 196 -1.08 -0.14 -3.02
CA ALA A 196 -0.31 -0.71 -4.11
C ALA A 196 1.11 -0.17 -4.14
N TRP A 197 2.09 -1.08 -4.18
CA TRP A 197 3.50 -0.75 -4.48
C TRP A 197 3.68 -0.40 -5.96
N GLU A 198 2.92 -1.08 -6.81
CA GLU A 198 2.87 -0.87 -8.24
C GLU A 198 1.42 -0.82 -8.69
N VAL A 199 1.12 0.03 -9.68
CA VAL A 199 -0.20 0.11 -10.30
C VAL A 199 -0.09 -0.05 -11.81
N PRO A 200 -1.14 -0.54 -12.50
CA PRO A 200 -1.10 -0.69 -13.94
C PRO A 200 -1.15 0.66 -14.65
N GLU A 201 -0.18 0.94 -15.50
CA GLU A 201 -0.26 1.98 -16.52
C GLU A 201 -0.93 1.42 -17.76
N TRP A 202 -1.83 2.20 -18.35
CA TRP A 202 -2.49 1.85 -19.60
C TRP A 202 -1.78 2.46 -20.80
N ASN A 203 -1.48 1.62 -21.81
CA ASN A 203 -1.02 2.05 -23.12
C ASN A 203 -2.16 1.92 -24.13
N PRO A 204 -2.67 3.05 -24.68
CA PRO A 204 -3.75 3.06 -25.66
C PRO A 204 -3.42 2.34 -26.97
N GLU A 205 -2.17 2.35 -27.41
CA GLU A 205 -1.75 1.77 -28.71
C GLU A 205 -2.00 0.26 -28.79
N PHE A 206 -1.78 -0.46 -27.71
CA PHE A 206 -2.00 -1.90 -27.65
C PHE A 206 -3.40 -2.31 -27.21
N CYS A 207 -4.22 -1.37 -26.73
CA CYS A 207 -5.54 -1.68 -26.18
C CYS A 207 -6.53 -2.07 -27.29
N ILE A 208 -7.14 -3.23 -27.16
CA ILE A 208 -8.18 -3.72 -28.08
C ILE A 208 -9.61 -3.38 -27.64
N GLN A 209 -9.77 -2.67 -26.52
CA GLN A 209 -11.04 -2.21 -25.94
C GLN A 209 -11.98 -3.36 -25.48
N CYS A 210 -11.42 -4.49 -25.09
CA CYS A 210 -12.22 -5.66 -24.67
C CYS A 210 -12.84 -5.55 -23.28
N GLY A 211 -12.44 -4.58 -22.43
CA GLY A 211 -12.96 -4.38 -21.07
C GLY A 211 -12.55 -5.44 -20.03
N LEU A 212 -11.80 -6.49 -20.42
CA LEU A 212 -11.48 -7.61 -19.55
C LEU A 212 -10.71 -7.20 -18.28
N CYS A 213 -9.84 -6.19 -18.38
CA CYS A 213 -9.10 -5.64 -17.23
C CYS A 213 -10.03 -5.06 -16.15
N SER A 214 -11.11 -4.40 -16.57
CA SER A 214 -12.14 -3.88 -15.66
C SER A 214 -12.97 -5.02 -15.06
N PHE A 215 -13.30 -6.01 -15.86
CA PHE A 215 -14.11 -7.16 -15.44
C PHE A 215 -13.43 -8.01 -14.35
N VAL A 216 -12.11 -8.24 -14.45
CA VAL A 216 -11.36 -9.07 -13.48
C VAL A 216 -10.91 -8.29 -12.24
N CYS A 217 -11.11 -6.98 -12.18
CA CYS A 217 -10.62 -6.17 -11.06
C CYS A 217 -11.50 -6.37 -9.81
N PRO A 218 -10.98 -6.98 -8.72
CA PRO A 218 -11.78 -7.26 -7.53
C PRO A 218 -12.19 -6.00 -6.76
N HIS A 219 -11.52 -4.86 -7.02
CA HIS A 219 -11.77 -3.58 -6.35
C HIS A 219 -12.42 -2.53 -7.24
N ALA A 220 -12.77 -2.87 -8.49
CA ALA A 220 -13.27 -1.94 -9.49
C ALA A 220 -12.39 -0.66 -9.64
N ALA A 221 -11.08 -0.81 -9.36
CA ALA A 221 -10.11 0.27 -9.41
C ALA A 221 -9.68 0.62 -10.83
N ILE A 222 -10.02 -0.18 -11.83
CA ILE A 222 -9.73 0.05 -13.25
C ILE A 222 -11.03 -0.02 -14.04
N ARG A 223 -11.31 1.04 -14.81
CA ARG A 223 -12.60 1.21 -15.50
C ARG A 223 -12.41 1.79 -16.91
N PRO A 224 -13.25 1.37 -17.88
CA PRO A 224 -13.34 2.03 -19.18
C PRO A 224 -14.21 3.28 -19.07
N PHE A 225 -13.84 4.31 -19.85
CA PHE A 225 -14.60 5.53 -20.02
C PHE A 225 -14.69 5.86 -21.50
N LEU A 226 -15.79 6.49 -21.89
CA LEU A 226 -15.96 7.20 -23.16
C LEU A 226 -15.87 8.69 -22.84
N VAL A 227 -15.15 9.42 -23.67
CA VAL A 227 -14.85 10.84 -23.46
C VAL A 227 -15.20 11.59 -24.75
N GLU A 228 -15.90 12.70 -24.63
CA GLU A 228 -16.23 13.60 -25.73
C GLU A 228 -15.14 14.67 -25.90
N ASP A 229 -15.09 15.31 -27.06
CA ASP A 229 -14.07 16.31 -27.39
C ASP A 229 -14.06 17.49 -26.40
N ASP A 230 -15.24 17.92 -25.94
CA ASP A 230 -15.35 19.01 -24.97
C ASP A 230 -14.74 18.64 -23.60
N GLU A 231 -14.86 17.37 -23.19
CA GLU A 231 -14.26 16.88 -21.97
C GLU A 231 -12.73 16.75 -22.09
N LEU A 232 -12.22 16.41 -23.30
CA LEU A 232 -10.78 16.35 -23.55
C LEU A 232 -10.09 17.71 -23.37
N ASN A 233 -10.77 18.81 -23.69
CA ASN A 233 -10.24 20.16 -23.50
C ASN A 233 -10.01 20.50 -22.02
N LEU A 234 -10.69 19.82 -21.12
CA LEU A 234 -10.57 19.98 -19.65
C LEU A 234 -9.66 18.93 -19.02
N ALA A 235 -9.18 17.96 -19.80
CA ALA A 235 -8.39 16.85 -19.29
C ALA A 235 -7.01 17.31 -18.79
N PRO A 236 -6.48 16.68 -17.72
CA PRO A 236 -5.17 17.00 -17.17
C PRO A 236 -4.05 16.60 -18.14
N GLU A 237 -2.88 17.21 -17.98
CA GLU A 237 -1.69 16.85 -18.74
C GLU A 237 -1.37 15.36 -18.60
N GLY A 238 -1.05 14.72 -19.73
CA GLY A 238 -0.76 13.28 -19.79
C GLY A 238 -1.99 12.38 -19.87
N TYR A 239 -3.19 12.95 -20.03
CA TYR A 239 -4.43 12.19 -20.22
C TYR A 239 -4.43 11.47 -21.56
N LYS A 240 -4.23 10.15 -21.54
CA LYS A 240 -4.14 9.33 -22.76
C LYS A 240 -5.52 8.82 -23.16
N VAL A 241 -5.84 8.90 -24.43
CA VAL A 241 -7.07 8.37 -25.04
C VAL A 241 -6.76 7.70 -26.37
N ARG A 242 -7.72 7.02 -26.96
CA ARG A 242 -7.72 6.52 -28.33
C ARG A 242 -9.14 6.51 -28.90
N ASP A 243 -9.28 6.43 -30.24
CA ASP A 243 -10.58 6.35 -30.89
C ASP A 243 -11.40 5.17 -30.34
N PHE A 244 -12.66 5.40 -30.04
CA PHE A 244 -13.57 4.34 -29.66
C PHE A 244 -14.04 3.55 -30.88
N LYS A 245 -13.88 2.23 -30.85
CA LYS A 245 -14.23 1.36 -31.97
C LYS A 245 -15.74 1.20 -32.21
N GLY A 246 -16.56 1.55 -31.25
CA GLY A 246 -18.00 1.33 -31.30
C GLY A 246 -18.80 2.49 -31.88
N LYS A 247 -18.26 3.72 -31.89
CA LYS A 247 -18.94 4.91 -32.37
C LYS A 247 -17.93 6.01 -32.69
N ASP A 248 -18.05 6.60 -33.87
CA ASP A 248 -17.21 7.74 -34.30
C ASP A 248 -17.49 8.98 -33.42
N GLY A 249 -16.47 9.79 -33.21
CA GLY A 249 -16.54 11.02 -32.42
C GLY A 249 -16.48 10.81 -30.92
N LEU A 250 -16.21 9.57 -30.44
CA LEU A 250 -15.95 9.29 -29.03
C LEU A 250 -14.54 8.75 -28.85
N MET A 251 -13.89 9.20 -27.79
CA MET A 251 -12.59 8.70 -27.36
C MET A 251 -12.77 7.67 -26.24
N TYR A 252 -11.93 6.65 -26.25
CA TYR A 252 -11.91 5.58 -25.25
C TYR A 252 -10.70 5.70 -24.34
N ARG A 253 -10.91 5.47 -23.05
CA ARG A 253 -9.85 5.42 -22.03
C ARG A 253 -10.08 4.28 -21.05
N ILE A 254 -8.98 3.67 -20.60
CA ILE A 254 -8.94 2.90 -19.35
C ILE A 254 -8.32 3.77 -18.28
N GLN A 255 -9.06 4.04 -17.23
CA GLN A 255 -8.58 4.82 -16.08
C GLN A 255 -8.37 3.91 -14.88
N VAL A 256 -7.30 4.18 -14.13
CA VAL A 256 -6.93 3.46 -12.89
C VAL A 256 -7.06 4.40 -11.71
N SER A 257 -7.90 4.02 -10.73
CA SER A 257 -7.93 4.66 -9.42
C SER A 257 -6.76 4.15 -8.58
N VAL A 258 -5.64 4.87 -8.61
CA VAL A 258 -4.37 4.47 -7.98
C VAL A 258 -4.54 4.18 -6.49
N GLU A 259 -5.29 5.02 -5.78
CA GLU A 259 -5.51 4.91 -4.33
C GLU A 259 -6.42 3.74 -3.92
N ASP A 260 -7.20 3.18 -4.86
CA ASP A 260 -8.07 2.03 -4.65
C ASP A 260 -7.44 0.72 -5.17
N CYS A 261 -6.38 0.81 -5.96
CA CYS A 261 -5.66 -0.33 -6.49
C CYS A 261 -4.87 -1.05 -5.38
N THR A 262 -4.84 -2.39 -5.43
CA THR A 262 -4.05 -3.22 -4.50
C THR A 262 -2.79 -3.83 -5.13
N GLY A 263 -2.52 -3.56 -6.42
CA GLY A 263 -1.35 -4.09 -7.12
C GLY A 263 -1.40 -5.59 -7.39
N CYS A 264 -2.57 -6.21 -7.45
CA CYS A 264 -2.72 -7.67 -7.59
C CYS A 264 -2.39 -8.23 -8.98
N GLU A 265 -2.10 -7.38 -9.97
CA GLU A 265 -1.71 -7.72 -11.36
C GLU A 265 -2.77 -8.47 -12.20
N LEU A 266 -3.96 -8.77 -11.68
CA LEU A 266 -4.96 -9.55 -12.42
C LEU A 266 -5.31 -8.91 -13.76
N CYS A 267 -5.43 -7.60 -13.83
CA CYS A 267 -5.73 -6.87 -15.06
C CYS A 267 -4.60 -7.00 -16.12
N VAL A 268 -3.34 -7.02 -15.69
CA VAL A 268 -2.18 -7.21 -16.57
C VAL A 268 -2.13 -8.63 -17.10
N LYS A 269 -2.31 -9.63 -16.21
CA LYS A 269 -2.32 -11.05 -16.57
C LYS A 269 -3.47 -11.39 -17.52
N ALA A 270 -4.66 -10.86 -17.25
CA ALA A 270 -5.86 -11.09 -18.05
C ALA A 270 -5.87 -10.35 -19.41
N CYS A 271 -5.01 -9.36 -19.60
CA CYS A 271 -4.98 -8.59 -20.85
C CYS A 271 -4.61 -9.47 -22.05
N PRO A 272 -5.50 -9.65 -23.06
CA PRO A 272 -5.26 -10.53 -24.22
C PRO A 272 -4.48 -9.85 -25.33
N ALA A 273 -4.25 -8.54 -25.27
CA ALA A 273 -3.54 -7.79 -26.29
C ALA A 273 -2.10 -8.30 -26.46
N LYS A 274 -1.66 -8.51 -27.70
CA LYS A 274 -0.32 -9.06 -28.01
C LYS A 274 0.82 -8.23 -27.41
N GLY A 275 0.70 -6.89 -27.41
CA GLY A 275 1.67 -5.96 -26.81
C GLY A 275 1.42 -5.67 -25.33
N LYS A 276 0.42 -6.29 -24.70
CA LYS A 276 -0.04 -5.97 -23.33
C LYS A 276 -0.36 -4.48 -23.19
N ALA A 277 -1.63 -4.14 -23.16
CA ALA A 277 -2.07 -2.76 -22.98
C ALA A 277 -1.89 -2.23 -21.55
N LEU A 278 -1.47 -3.09 -20.62
CA LEU A 278 -1.25 -2.75 -19.22
C LEU A 278 0.11 -3.27 -18.77
N LYS A 279 0.86 -2.40 -18.05
CA LYS A 279 2.14 -2.72 -17.45
C LYS A 279 2.19 -2.15 -16.03
N MET A 280 2.70 -2.92 -15.07
CA MET A 280 2.88 -2.41 -13.72
C MET A 280 4.00 -1.38 -13.69
N LEU A 281 3.78 -0.26 -12.98
CA LEU A 281 4.76 0.77 -12.69
C LEU A 281 4.95 0.92 -11.18
N THR A 282 6.16 1.28 -10.78
CA THR A 282 6.54 1.57 -9.40
C THR A 282 5.84 2.82 -8.83
N SER A 283 6.04 3.09 -7.55
CA SER A 283 5.40 4.21 -6.83
C SER A 283 5.64 5.59 -7.47
N GLU A 284 6.80 5.83 -8.09
CA GLU A 284 7.06 7.09 -8.81
C GLU A 284 6.17 7.23 -10.06
N GLY A 285 5.95 6.13 -10.78
CA GLY A 285 5.00 6.06 -11.88
C GLY A 285 3.54 6.23 -11.42
N ASN A 286 3.21 5.78 -10.20
CA ASN A 286 1.88 5.91 -9.62
C ASN A 286 1.43 7.37 -9.51
N GLU A 287 2.32 8.28 -9.13
CA GLU A 287 2.01 9.70 -9.05
C GLU A 287 1.73 10.31 -10.43
N ALA A 288 2.44 9.86 -11.48
CA ALA A 288 2.16 10.30 -12.84
C ALA A 288 0.78 9.82 -13.32
N ILE A 289 0.42 8.55 -13.04
CA ILE A 289 -0.91 8.00 -13.36
C ILE A 289 -2.00 8.76 -12.61
N LYS A 290 -1.78 9.06 -11.32
CA LYS A 290 -2.74 9.79 -10.49
C LYS A 290 -2.98 11.21 -11.02
N ARG A 291 -1.91 11.94 -11.41
CA ARG A 291 -2.01 13.28 -12.01
C ARG A 291 -2.73 13.26 -13.35
N ALA A 292 -2.56 12.20 -14.14
CA ALA A 292 -3.23 12.01 -15.41
C ALA A 292 -4.63 11.38 -15.27
N SER A 293 -5.19 11.28 -14.08
CA SER A 293 -6.54 10.78 -13.83
C SER A 293 -7.52 11.93 -13.67
N TYR A 294 -8.69 11.76 -14.26
CA TYR A 294 -9.77 12.76 -14.28
C TYR A 294 -10.84 12.42 -13.24
#